data_b4c3a1f8d8b861ce1675242c584269a8
#
_entry.id   b4c3a1f8d8b861ce1675242c584269a8
#
_cell.length_a   1.000
_cell.length_b   1.000
_cell.length_c   1.000
_cell.angle_alpha   90.00
_cell.angle_beta   90.00
_cell.angle_gamma   90.00
#
_symmetry.space_group_name_H-M   'P 1'
#
loop_
_entity.id
_entity.type
_entity.pdbx_description
1 polymer ?
#
loop_
_entity_poly.entity_id
_entity_poly.type
_entity_poly.pdbx_seq_one_letter_code
_entity_poly.pdbx_strand_id
1 'polypeptide(L)'
;MTEQEIYLGRYGWAVHVMSDVRPEDAAMVERRLRDLGCSGVPLEDAYSLVLEGKPNKGLTYSNVDTGKSVVVIGWAVCDAVYMNSLCHEMLHVVQHISEVFMVNMYGEEACYLLGGLVQSCYKVVKR
;
A
#
# COMPACT_ATOMS: atom_id res chain seq x y z
N MET A 1 7.11 -10.50 7.97
CA MET A 1 6.42 -9.28 7.55
C MET A 1 7.08 -8.06 8.18
N THR A 2 7.17 -6.97 7.44
CA THR A 2 7.70 -5.69 7.91
C THR A 2 6.62 -4.63 7.79
N GLU A 3 6.49 -3.75 8.78
CA GLU A 3 5.54 -2.65 8.75
C GLU A 3 6.28 -1.31 8.82
N GLN A 4 5.78 -0.34 8.07
CA GLN A 4 6.34 1.01 8.01
C GLN A 4 5.20 2.01 7.84
N GLU A 5 5.31 3.17 8.50
CA GLU A 5 4.36 4.25 8.30
C GLU A 5 5.06 5.43 7.64
N ILE A 6 4.42 5.98 6.60
CA ILE A 6 4.90 7.14 5.87
C ILE A 6 3.85 8.24 6.03
N TYR A 7 4.27 9.40 6.51
CA TYR A 7 3.37 10.55 6.63
C TYR A 7 3.72 11.59 5.58
N LEU A 8 2.72 11.93 4.77
CA LEU A 8 2.82 12.96 3.73
C LEU A 8 2.21 14.24 4.26
N GLY A 9 3.02 15.06 4.94
CA GLY A 9 2.56 16.25 5.66
C GLY A 9 1.80 17.25 4.80
N ARG A 10 2.20 17.42 3.54
CA ARG A 10 1.54 18.34 2.60
C ARG A 10 0.06 18.00 2.40
N TYR A 11 -0.29 16.72 2.47
CA TYR A 11 -1.65 16.23 2.22
C TYR A 11 -2.36 15.77 3.49
N GLY A 12 -1.67 15.77 4.63
CA GLY A 12 -2.20 15.19 5.85
C GLY A 12 -2.54 13.71 5.68
N TRP A 13 -1.74 12.98 4.90
CA TRP A 13 -2.04 11.61 4.50
C TRP A 13 -1.03 10.65 5.09
N ALA A 14 -1.51 9.58 5.73
CA ALA A 14 -0.66 8.55 6.31
C ALA A 14 -0.77 7.26 5.49
N VAL A 15 0.36 6.67 5.16
CA VAL A 15 0.42 5.41 4.40
C VAL A 15 1.08 4.35 5.28
N HIS A 16 0.33 3.30 5.60
CA HIS A 16 0.84 2.16 6.35
C HIS A 16 1.21 1.06 5.36
N VAL A 17 2.49 0.71 5.31
CA VAL A 17 3.01 -0.27 4.35
C VAL A 17 3.35 -1.56 5.09
N MET A 18 2.76 -2.66 4.63
CA MET A 18 3.02 -4.01 5.12
C MET A 18 3.72 -4.78 4.01
N SER A 19 4.94 -5.23 4.25
CA SER A 19 5.81 -5.83 3.23
C SER A 19 6.17 -7.26 3.58
N ASP A 20 6.45 -8.07 2.56
CA ASP A 20 6.78 -9.49 2.71
C ASP A 20 5.67 -10.24 3.45
N VAL A 21 4.44 -9.94 3.09
CA VAL A 21 3.25 -10.50 3.73
C VAL A 21 3.03 -11.95 3.29
N ARG A 22 2.80 -12.82 4.25
CA ARG A 22 2.59 -14.26 4.05
C ARG A 22 1.26 -14.70 4.66
N PRO A 23 0.79 -15.92 4.40
CA PRO A 23 -0.52 -16.39 4.92
C PRO A 23 -0.70 -16.22 6.42
N GLU A 24 0.34 -16.43 7.22
CA GLU A 24 0.29 -16.25 8.67
C GLU A 24 0.02 -14.82 9.12
N ASP A 25 0.18 -13.85 8.21
CA ASP A 25 -0.05 -12.43 8.49
C ASP A 25 -1.49 -11.98 8.18
N ALA A 26 -2.34 -12.89 7.70
CA ALA A 26 -3.68 -12.55 7.22
C ALA A 26 -4.53 -11.82 8.29
N ALA A 27 -4.48 -12.27 9.54
CA ALA A 27 -5.25 -11.65 10.62
C ALA A 27 -4.79 -10.21 10.90
N MET A 28 -3.48 -9.96 10.81
CA MET A 28 -2.93 -8.60 11.02
C MET A 28 -3.33 -7.68 9.86
N VAL A 29 -3.29 -8.17 8.63
CA VAL A 29 -3.73 -7.41 7.45
C VAL A 29 -5.21 -7.04 7.59
N GLU A 30 -6.06 -8.01 7.94
CA GLU A 30 -7.48 -7.76 8.16
C GLU A 30 -7.69 -6.68 9.22
N ARG A 31 -6.95 -6.77 10.32
CA ARG A 31 -7.07 -5.81 11.42
C ARG A 31 -6.70 -4.39 10.96
N ARG A 32 -5.60 -4.23 10.23
CA ARG A 32 -5.19 -2.91 9.72
C ARG A 32 -6.22 -2.32 8.78
N LEU A 33 -6.78 -3.15 7.90
CA LEU A 33 -7.81 -2.70 6.96
C LEU A 33 -9.09 -2.31 7.69
N ARG A 34 -9.51 -3.12 8.67
CA ARG A 34 -10.71 -2.84 9.46
C ARG A 34 -10.57 -1.54 10.23
N ASP A 35 -9.39 -1.26 10.77
CA ASP A 35 -9.12 -0.01 11.49
C ASP A 35 -9.28 1.22 10.59
N LEU A 36 -9.09 1.07 9.28
CA LEU A 36 -9.35 2.14 8.31
C LEU A 36 -10.80 2.24 7.87
N GLY A 37 -11.67 1.37 8.37
CA GLY A 37 -13.08 1.36 7.98
C GLY A 37 -13.40 0.42 6.81
N CYS A 38 -12.44 -0.41 6.39
CA CYS A 38 -12.71 -1.42 5.38
C CYS A 38 -13.61 -2.51 5.96
N SER A 39 -14.66 -2.89 5.22
CA SER A 39 -15.63 -3.89 5.68
C SER A 39 -16.23 -4.63 4.50
N GLY A 40 -17.03 -5.68 4.79
CA GLY A 40 -17.76 -6.43 3.79
C GLY A 40 -16.87 -7.17 2.81
N VAL A 41 -17.31 -7.22 1.54
CA VAL A 41 -16.62 -7.98 0.49
C VAL A 41 -15.16 -7.53 0.28
N PRO A 42 -14.84 -6.24 0.22
CA PRO A 42 -13.44 -5.83 0.09
C PRO A 42 -12.53 -6.37 1.20
N LEU A 43 -13.02 -6.40 2.43
CA LEU A 43 -12.25 -6.93 3.56
C LEU A 43 -12.09 -8.44 3.45
N GLU A 44 -13.16 -9.15 3.10
CA GLU A 44 -13.14 -10.60 2.90
C GLU A 44 -12.18 -10.99 1.77
N ASP A 45 -12.21 -10.26 0.66
CA ASP A 45 -11.34 -10.50 -0.49
C ASP A 45 -9.87 -10.30 -0.13
N ALA A 46 -9.57 -9.25 0.64
CA ALA A 46 -8.20 -8.99 1.10
C ALA A 46 -7.68 -10.11 2.00
N TYR A 47 -8.50 -10.55 2.94
CA TYR A 47 -8.15 -11.66 3.84
C TYR A 47 -7.89 -12.94 3.03
N SER A 48 -8.76 -13.25 2.08
CA SER A 48 -8.63 -14.43 1.22
C SER A 48 -7.38 -14.36 0.35
N LEU A 49 -7.06 -13.18 -0.19
CA LEU A 49 -5.87 -12.98 -1.00
C LEU A 49 -4.60 -13.32 -0.22
N VAL A 50 -4.51 -12.87 1.02
CA VAL A 50 -3.35 -13.15 1.87
C VAL A 50 -3.29 -14.62 2.25
N LEU A 51 -4.42 -15.21 2.65
CA LEU A 51 -4.48 -16.64 3.01
C LEU A 51 -4.09 -17.56 1.86
N GLU A 52 -4.43 -17.19 0.64
CA GLU A 52 -4.09 -17.95 -0.55
C GLU A 52 -2.57 -18.10 -0.72
N GLY A 53 -1.82 -17.08 -0.30
CA GLY A 53 -0.36 -17.15 -0.20
C GLY A 53 0.39 -17.18 -1.51
N LYS A 54 -0.24 -16.83 -2.62
CA LYS A 54 0.45 -16.72 -3.91
C LYS A 54 1.48 -15.60 -3.88
N PRO A 55 2.66 -15.80 -4.47
CA PRO A 55 3.66 -14.74 -4.54
C PRO A 55 3.24 -13.60 -5.46
N ASN A 56 3.90 -12.46 -5.31
CA ASN A 56 3.81 -11.33 -6.24
C ASN A 56 2.44 -10.67 -6.26
N LYS A 57 1.70 -10.75 -5.16
CA LYS A 57 0.39 -10.13 -5.01
C LYS A 57 0.49 -8.93 -4.07
N GLY A 58 -0.42 -7.98 -4.25
CA GLY A 58 -0.53 -6.83 -3.38
C GLY A 58 -1.92 -6.24 -3.42
N LEU A 59 -2.19 -5.31 -2.54
CA LEU A 59 -3.42 -4.54 -2.54
C LEU A 59 -3.20 -3.19 -1.88
N THR A 60 -4.05 -2.23 -2.24
CA THR A 60 -4.07 -0.90 -1.64
C THR A 60 -5.51 -0.55 -1.29
N TYR A 61 -5.71 -0.11 -0.06
CA TYR A 61 -6.99 0.41 0.39
C TYR A 61 -6.78 1.78 1.00
N SER A 62 -7.64 2.73 0.66
CA SER A 62 -7.60 4.08 1.23
C SER A 62 -8.95 4.48 1.78
N ASN A 63 -8.94 5.16 2.92
CA ASN A 63 -10.08 5.91 3.41
C ASN A 63 -9.83 7.38 3.08
N VAL A 64 -10.50 7.88 2.03
CA VAL A 64 -10.29 9.24 1.53
C VAL A 64 -10.81 10.30 2.51
N ASP A 65 -11.78 9.95 3.34
CA ASP A 65 -12.34 10.88 4.33
C ASP A 65 -11.36 11.17 5.46
N THR A 66 -10.55 10.20 5.82
CA THR A 66 -9.56 10.33 6.90
C THR A 66 -8.14 10.57 6.40
N GLY A 67 -7.89 10.40 5.11
CA GLY A 67 -6.55 10.56 4.53
C GLY A 67 -5.58 9.47 4.99
N LYS A 68 -6.01 8.21 4.93
CA LYS A 68 -5.18 7.07 5.34
C LYS A 68 -5.24 5.97 4.31
N SER A 69 -4.08 5.34 4.07
CA SER A 69 -3.95 4.19 3.18
C SER A 69 -3.27 3.03 3.89
N VAL A 70 -3.65 1.81 3.52
CA VAL A 70 -2.89 0.60 3.83
C VAL A 70 -2.44 0.00 2.51
N VAL A 71 -1.15 -0.27 2.41
CA VAL A 71 -0.53 -0.92 1.26
C VAL A 71 0.00 -2.27 1.73
N VAL A 72 -0.43 -3.34 1.06
CA VAL A 72 0.02 -4.69 1.35
C VAL A 72 0.83 -5.20 0.18
N ILE A 73 2.07 -5.58 0.43
CA ILE A 73 2.95 -6.19 -0.56
C ILE A 73 3.23 -7.61 -0.11
N GLY A 74 2.73 -8.59 -0.86
CA GLY A 74 2.98 -10.00 -0.60
C GLY A 74 4.44 -10.37 -0.85
N TRP A 75 4.84 -11.53 -0.34
CA TRP A 75 6.18 -12.05 -0.63
C TRP A 75 6.37 -12.20 -2.14
N ALA A 76 7.61 -12.00 -2.59
CA ALA A 76 7.94 -12.01 -4.01
C ALA A 76 9.08 -13.00 -4.28
N VAL A 77 9.12 -13.55 -5.51
CA VAL A 77 10.13 -14.52 -5.90
C VAL A 77 11.52 -13.91 -6.06
N CYS A 78 11.58 -12.59 -6.29
CA CYS A 78 12.85 -11.87 -6.38
C CYS A 78 12.63 -10.37 -6.15
N ASP A 79 13.72 -9.64 -5.94
CA ASP A 79 13.66 -8.21 -5.63
C ASP A 79 13.07 -7.38 -6.79
N ALA A 80 13.35 -7.74 -8.03
CA ALA A 80 12.80 -7.03 -9.19
C ALA A 80 11.27 -7.11 -9.22
N VAL A 81 10.70 -8.28 -8.94
CA VAL A 81 9.25 -8.47 -8.87
C VAL A 81 8.66 -7.76 -7.67
N TYR A 82 9.38 -7.75 -6.55
CA TYR A 82 8.96 -6.97 -5.37
C TYR A 82 8.87 -5.48 -5.69
N MET A 83 9.86 -4.93 -6.37
CA MET A 83 9.84 -3.53 -6.81
C MET A 83 8.65 -3.24 -7.73
N ASN A 84 8.34 -4.15 -8.63
CA ASN A 84 7.17 -4.03 -9.50
C ASN A 84 5.89 -3.90 -8.66
N SER A 85 5.68 -4.81 -7.71
CA SER A 85 4.51 -4.76 -6.83
C SER A 85 4.45 -3.48 -6.00
N LEU A 86 5.59 -3.05 -5.45
CA LEU A 86 5.67 -1.83 -4.67
C LEU A 86 5.27 -0.61 -5.49
N CYS A 87 5.84 -0.44 -6.67
CA CYS A 87 5.51 0.69 -7.55
C CYS A 87 4.05 0.66 -7.98
N HIS A 88 3.53 -0.52 -8.29
CA HIS A 88 2.13 -0.70 -8.67
C HIS A 88 1.19 -0.21 -7.56
N GLU A 89 1.40 -0.68 -6.32
CA GLU A 89 0.54 -0.29 -5.21
C GLU A 89 0.72 1.17 -4.81
N MET A 90 1.94 1.70 -4.88
CA MET A 90 2.18 3.11 -4.56
C MET A 90 1.54 4.05 -5.59
N LEU A 91 1.42 3.63 -6.84
CA LEU A 91 0.67 4.41 -7.83
C LEU A 91 -0.81 4.50 -7.44
N HIS A 92 -1.39 3.43 -6.90
CA HIS A 92 -2.76 3.49 -6.39
C HIS A 92 -2.90 4.52 -5.25
N VAL A 93 -1.92 4.60 -4.36
CA VAL A 93 -1.93 5.63 -3.30
C VAL A 93 -1.95 7.03 -3.92
N VAL A 94 -1.10 7.29 -4.90
CA VAL A 94 -1.06 8.59 -5.60
C VAL A 94 -2.40 8.90 -6.24
N GLN A 95 -3.03 7.91 -6.89
CA GLN A 95 -4.34 8.07 -7.50
C GLN A 95 -5.41 8.41 -6.45
N HIS A 96 -5.39 7.75 -5.29
CA HIS A 96 -6.36 8.03 -4.22
C HIS A 96 -6.17 9.43 -3.64
N ILE A 97 -4.93 9.86 -3.44
CA ILE A 97 -4.63 11.23 -3.00
C ILE A 97 -5.14 12.24 -4.04
N SER A 98 -4.97 11.94 -5.33
CA SER A 98 -5.41 12.84 -6.39
C SER A 98 -6.92 13.01 -6.44
N GLU A 99 -7.69 12.02 -6.01
CA GLU A 99 -9.14 12.14 -5.91
C GLU A 99 -9.57 13.24 -4.94
N VAL A 100 -8.78 13.48 -3.90
CA VAL A 100 -9.08 14.49 -2.88
C VAL A 100 -8.45 15.84 -3.21
N PHE A 101 -7.19 15.83 -3.64
CA PHE A 101 -6.39 17.05 -3.81
C PHE A 101 -6.26 17.50 -5.26
N MET A 102 -6.91 16.80 -6.20
CA MET A 102 -6.92 17.17 -7.61
C MET A 102 -5.52 17.24 -8.22
N VAL A 103 -4.64 16.33 -7.81
CA VAL A 103 -3.28 16.26 -8.36
C VAL A 103 -3.36 15.84 -9.82
N ASN A 104 -2.68 16.57 -10.69
CA ASN A 104 -2.59 16.21 -12.10
C ASN A 104 -1.70 14.97 -12.26
N MET A 105 -2.31 13.84 -12.63
CA MET A 105 -1.59 12.57 -12.79
C MET A 105 -0.58 12.58 -13.92
N TYR A 106 -0.65 13.56 -14.82
CA TYR A 106 0.31 13.74 -15.92
C TYR A 106 1.39 14.75 -15.58
N GLY A 107 1.38 15.35 -14.39
CA GLY A 107 2.28 16.42 -13.99
C GLY A 107 3.40 15.95 -13.07
N GLU A 108 4.31 16.87 -12.78
CA GLU A 108 5.49 16.62 -11.95
C GLU A 108 5.12 16.27 -10.51
N GLU A 109 4.06 16.86 -9.98
CA GLU A 109 3.65 16.60 -8.60
C GLU A 109 3.36 15.12 -8.38
N ALA A 110 2.65 14.47 -9.32
CA ALA A 110 2.37 13.04 -9.23
C ALA A 110 3.65 12.21 -9.29
N CYS A 111 4.61 12.61 -10.13
CA CYS A 111 5.90 11.94 -10.25
C CYS A 111 6.72 12.04 -8.95
N TYR A 112 6.78 13.23 -8.35
CA TYR A 112 7.47 13.43 -7.07
C TYR A 112 6.79 12.64 -5.95
N LEU A 113 5.48 12.58 -5.95
CA LEU A 113 4.73 11.83 -4.95
C LEU A 113 5.06 10.33 -5.02
N LEU A 114 4.98 9.77 -6.22
CA LEU A 114 5.30 8.36 -6.43
C LEU A 114 6.75 8.05 -6.09
N GLY A 115 7.68 8.86 -6.61
CA GLY A 115 9.10 8.67 -6.34
C GLY A 115 9.43 8.75 -4.86
N GLY A 116 8.83 9.70 -4.14
CA GLY A 116 9.02 9.85 -2.70
C GLY A 116 8.48 8.68 -1.89
N LEU A 117 7.32 8.15 -2.27
CA LEU A 117 6.75 6.96 -1.62
C LEU A 117 7.66 5.74 -1.80
N VAL A 118 8.14 5.51 -3.03
CA VAL A 118 9.05 4.39 -3.32
C VAL A 118 10.37 4.56 -2.58
N GLN A 119 10.92 5.77 -2.57
CA GLN A 119 12.16 6.07 -1.86
C GLN A 119 12.03 5.81 -0.37
N SER A 120 10.90 6.14 0.24
CA SER A 120 10.64 5.90 1.66
C SER A 120 10.63 4.43 2.01
N CYS A 121 10.37 3.55 1.04
CA CYS A 121 10.34 2.11 1.23
C CYS A 121 11.67 1.41 0.91
N TYR A 122 12.72 2.17 0.61
CA TYR A 122 14.00 1.59 0.18
C TYR A 122 14.54 0.56 1.17
N LYS A 123 14.50 0.85 2.47
CA LYS A 123 15.00 -0.06 3.51
C LYS A 123 14.19 -1.35 3.61
N VAL A 124 12.93 -1.30 3.22
CA VAL A 124 12.04 -2.47 3.23
C VAL A 124 12.35 -3.38 2.05
N VAL A 125 12.69 -2.80 0.90
CA VAL A 125 12.99 -3.54 -0.33
C VAL A 125 14.38 -4.15 -0.29
N LYS A 126 15.36 -3.39 0.17
CA LYS A 126 16.76 -3.85 0.27
C LYS A 126 16.95 -4.63 1.56
N ARG A 127 16.76 -5.92 1.45
CA ARG A 127 16.83 -6.84 2.59
C ARG A 127 18.20 -7.49 2.73
#